data_8a122408721e58135469b72dc5e6df5c
#
_entry.id   8a122408721e58135469b72dc5e6df5c
#
_cell.length_a   1.000
_cell.length_b   1.000
_cell.length_c   1.000
_cell.angle_alpha   90.00
_cell.angle_beta   90.00
_cell.angle_gamma   90.00
#
_symmetry.space_group_name_H-M   'P 1'
#
loop_
_entity.id
_entity.type
_entity.pdbx_description
1 polymer ?
#
loop_
_entity_poly.entity_id
_entity_poly.type
_entity_poly.pdbx_seq_one_letter_code
_entity_poly.pdbx_strand_id
1 'polypeptide(L)' 'MSKFITVTIAKDSDEELEMDTPVTLNTHYIIKIMKSTEDEHGKSAIALATGEFLFVLEPVEDLNRMIQ' A
#
# COMPACT_ATOMS: atom_id res chain seq x y z
N MET A 1 15.74 -8.76 -10.23
CA MET A 1 15.78 -7.29 -10.11
C MET A 1 14.66 -6.77 -9.24
N SER A 2 14.99 -5.80 -8.41
CA SER A 2 13.97 -5.14 -7.60
C SER A 2 13.07 -4.27 -8.47
N LYS A 3 11.81 -4.24 -8.11
CA LYS A 3 10.86 -3.37 -8.78
C LYS A 3 10.26 -2.43 -7.75
N PHE A 4 10.06 -1.19 -8.14
CA PHE A 4 9.43 -0.19 -7.28
C PHE A 4 8.05 0.14 -7.81
N ILE A 5 7.13 0.36 -6.89
CA ILE A 5 5.80 0.85 -7.23
C ILE A 5 5.50 2.08 -6.39
N THR A 6 4.67 2.97 -6.91
CA THR A 6 4.24 4.16 -6.19
C THR A 6 2.77 4.02 -5.83
N VAL A 7 2.47 4.21 -4.54
CA VAL A 7 1.11 4.12 -4.03
C VAL A 7 0.76 5.41 -3.31
N THR A 8 -0.54 5.65 -3.11
CA THR A 8 -1.02 6.84 -2.44
C THR A 8 -1.56 6.47 -1.07
N ILE A 9 -1.05 7.10 -0.02
CA ILE A 9 -1.44 6.80 1.35
C ILE A 9 -2.88 7.21 1.59
N ALA A 10 -3.66 6.30 2.16
CA ALA A 10 -5.03 6.57 2.55
C ALA A 10 -5.05 7.15 3.96
N LYS A 11 -6.22 7.66 4.34
CA LYS A 11 -6.45 8.14 5.68
C LYS A 11 -6.20 7.02 6.70
N ASP A 12 -5.63 7.35 7.82
CA ASP A 12 -5.37 6.43 8.95
C ASP A 12 -4.37 5.32 8.65
N SER A 13 -3.48 5.55 7.69
CA SER A 13 -2.41 4.60 7.42
C SER A 13 -1.42 4.57 8.58
N ASP A 14 -0.31 5.26 8.45
CA ASP A 14 0.69 5.38 9.50
C ASP A 14 0.61 6.80 10.05
N GLU A 15 0.79 6.95 11.36
CA GLU A 15 0.75 8.28 11.99
C GLU A 15 1.79 9.24 11.43
N GLU A 16 2.90 8.71 10.94
CA GLU A 16 3.98 9.52 10.38
C GLU A 16 3.74 9.90 8.93
N LEU A 17 2.76 9.27 8.29
CA LEU A 17 2.49 9.52 6.88
C LEU A 17 1.22 10.32 6.70
N GLU A 18 1.31 11.35 5.89
CA GLU A 18 0.15 12.18 5.60
C GLU A 18 -0.74 11.52 4.54
N MET A 19 -2.03 11.75 4.68
CA MET A 19 -3.03 11.31 3.71
C MET A 19 -2.72 11.87 2.33
N ASP A 20 -3.00 11.10 1.29
CA ASP A 20 -2.79 11.47 -0.11
C ASP A 20 -1.33 11.67 -0.51
N THR A 21 -0.40 11.22 0.33
CA THR A 21 1.02 11.32 0.02
C THR A 21 1.45 10.12 -0.83
N PRO A 22 2.15 10.35 -1.95
CA PRO A 22 2.68 9.23 -2.73
C PRO A 22 3.89 8.64 -2.03
N VAL A 23 3.94 7.31 -1.99
CA VAL A 23 5.04 6.57 -1.38
C VAL A 23 5.54 5.54 -2.39
N THR A 24 6.84 5.48 -2.57
CA THR A 24 7.45 4.49 -3.45
C THR A 24 7.93 3.31 -2.61
N LEU A 25 7.47 2.12 -2.98
CA LEU A 25 7.77 0.89 -2.24
C LEU A 25 8.62 -0.05 -3.10
N ASN A 26 9.56 -0.71 -2.46
CA ASN A 26 10.29 -1.80 -3.08
C ASN A 26 9.44 -3.06 -2.95
N THR A 27 9.09 -3.66 -4.07
CA THR A 27 8.19 -4.83 -4.07
C THR A 27 8.76 -6.02 -3.30
N HIS A 28 10.07 -6.09 -3.10
CA HIS A 28 10.69 -7.14 -2.29
C HIS A 28 10.27 -7.09 -0.82
N TYR A 29 9.83 -5.93 -0.34
CA TYR A 29 9.40 -5.78 1.05
C TYR A 29 7.90 -5.97 1.23
N ILE A 30 7.18 -6.22 0.16
CA ILE A 30 5.74 -6.46 0.24
C ILE A 30 5.50 -7.94 0.46
N ILE A 31 4.90 -8.31 1.58
CA ILE A 31 4.57 -9.69 1.89
C ILE A 31 3.24 -10.08 1.26
N LYS A 32 2.24 -9.24 1.41
CA LYS A 32 0.92 -9.51 0.82
C LYS A 32 0.13 -8.22 0.67
N ILE A 33 -0.82 -8.27 -0.23
CA ILE A 33 -1.74 -7.17 -0.51
C ILE A 33 -3.13 -7.71 -0.27
N MET A 34 -3.93 -6.96 0.50
CA MET A 34 -5.27 -7.37 0.88
C MET A 34 -6.26 -6.27 0.57
N LYS A 35 -7.49 -6.65 0.33
CA LYS A 35 -8.57 -5.68 0.22
C LYS A 35 -8.87 -5.12 1.61
N SER A 36 -8.96 -3.81 1.70
CA SER A 36 -9.35 -3.17 2.95
C SER A 36 -10.81 -3.48 3.25
N THR A 37 -11.11 -3.76 4.52
CA THR A 37 -12.48 -4.04 4.94
C THR A 37 -13.26 -2.78 5.29
N GLU A 38 -12.58 -1.64 5.39
CA GLU A 38 -13.20 -0.37 5.73
C GLU A 38 -12.88 0.66 4.67
N ASP A 39 -13.92 1.26 4.08
CA ASP A 39 -13.76 2.26 3.04
C ASP A 39 -12.99 3.49 3.52
N GLU A 40 -13.08 3.79 4.81
CA GLU A 40 -12.39 4.94 5.40
C GLU A 40 -10.86 4.80 5.34
N HIS A 41 -10.37 3.58 5.30
CA HIS A 41 -8.94 3.30 5.29
C HIS A 41 -8.39 3.05 3.87
N GLY A 42 -9.12 3.51 2.85
CA GLY A 42 -8.72 3.29 1.48
C GLY A 42 -9.23 1.97 0.94
N LYS A 43 -8.68 1.53 -0.17
CA LYS A 43 -9.18 0.33 -0.85
C LYS A 43 -8.36 -0.91 -0.59
N SER A 44 -7.10 -0.75 -0.22
CA SER A 44 -6.20 -1.89 -0.03
C SER A 44 -5.30 -1.69 1.17
N ALA A 45 -4.86 -2.81 1.73
CA ALA A 45 -3.85 -2.83 2.79
C ALA A 45 -2.66 -3.64 2.29
N ILE A 46 -1.47 -3.10 2.49
CA ILE A 46 -0.22 -3.73 2.09
C ILE A 46 0.55 -4.10 3.35
N ALA A 47 0.87 -5.39 3.50
CA ALA A 47 1.69 -5.86 4.60
C ALA A 47 3.15 -5.88 4.18
N LEU A 48 3.99 -5.23 4.96
CA LEU A 48 5.41 -5.10 4.67
C LEU A 48 6.24 -6.06 5.51
N ALA A 49 7.42 -6.39 5.02
CA ALA A 49 8.35 -7.27 5.72
C ALA A 49 8.79 -6.73 7.09
N THR A 50 8.68 -5.43 7.29
CA THR A 50 8.98 -4.78 8.56
C THR A 50 7.94 -5.02 9.63
N GLY A 51 6.79 -5.59 9.28
CA GLY A 51 5.66 -5.75 10.18
C GLY A 51 4.65 -4.62 10.11
N GLU A 52 4.92 -3.62 9.32
CA GLU A 52 4.01 -2.49 9.15
C GLU A 52 2.93 -2.78 8.13
N PHE A 53 1.82 -2.08 8.26
CA PHE A 53 0.74 -2.11 7.27
C PHE A 53 0.56 -0.71 6.71
N LEU A 54 0.38 -0.64 5.40
CA LEU A 54 0.05 0.62 4.75
C LEU A 54 -1.35 0.50 4.14
N PHE A 55 -2.18 1.50 4.40
CA PHE A 55 -3.50 1.58 3.77
C PHE A 55 -3.39 2.55 2.61
N VAL A 56 -3.78 2.10 1.42
CA VAL A 56 -3.57 2.87 0.20
C VAL A 56 -4.86 3.02 -0.58
N LEU A 57 -4.91 4.04 -1.42
CA LEU A 57 -6.11 4.35 -2.21
C LEU A 57 -6.27 3.46 -3.43
N GLU A 58 -5.18 2.89 -3.93
CA GLU A 58 -5.21 2.03 -5.10
C GLU A 58 -5.91 0.70 -4.78
N PRO A 59 -6.81 0.22 -5.63
CA PRO A 59 -7.43 -1.07 -5.41
C PRO A 59 -6.44 -2.22 -5.63
N VAL A 60 -6.75 -3.38 -5.04
CA VAL A 60 -5.87 -4.55 -5.11
C VAL A 60 -5.51 -4.92 -6.56
N GLU A 61 -6.47 -4.86 -7.45
CA GLU A 61 -6.24 -5.20 -8.85
C GLU A 61 -5.22 -4.28 -9.52
N ASP A 62 -5.22 -2.98 -9.17
CA ASP A 62 -4.25 -2.04 -9.71
C ASP A 62 -2.85 -2.32 -9.14
N LEU A 63 -2.79 -2.64 -7.84
CA LEU A 63 -1.53 -2.97 -7.20
C LEU A 63 -0.92 -4.23 -7.81
N ASN A 64 -1.73 -5.24 -8.04
CA ASN A 64 -1.27 -6.49 -8.67
C ASN A 64 -0.73 -6.21 -10.07
N ARG A 65 -1.36 -5.31 -10.80
CA ARG A 65 -0.91 -4.92 -12.12
C ARG A 65 0.45 -4.23 -12.09
N MET A 66 0.66 -3.37 -11.10
CA MET A 66 1.93 -2.67 -10.93
C MET A 66 3.09 -3.61 -10.62
N ILE A 67 2.80 -4.68 -9.89
CA ILE A 67 3.81 -5.64 -9.43
C ILE A 67 4.21 -6.63 -10.52
N GLN A 68 3.33 -6.90 -11.43
CA GLN A 68 3.60 -7.84 -12.53
C GLN A 68 4.73 -7.40 -13.45
#